data_928cb8cfc2026c6c71c10781ac42258b
#
_entry.id   928cb8cfc2026c6c71c10781ac42258b
#
_cell.length_a   1.000
_cell.length_b   1.000
_cell.length_c   1.000
_cell.angle_alpha   90.00
_cell.angle_beta   90.00
_cell.angle_gamma   90.00
#
_symmetry.space_group_name_H-M   'P 1'
#
loop_
_entity.id
_entity.type
_entity.pdbx_description
1 polymer ?
#
loop_
_entity_poly.entity_id
_entity_poly.type
_entity_poly.pdbx_seq_one_letter_code
_entity_poly.pdbx_strand_id
1 'polypeptide(L)'
;IRSAGMSLKSLILILSVVALIVSSVAFLVGELIVPKAERVLQTINVGSGSEQHVIAQTFRSGHWIKDQDRIINVTRLTKNFELSGILIFELDDNDRSLSRMIKASTGIIDENKWQLSDVHVTDIYSDRLVRSSTPSLTLNTLINPKILNSLLLGEAHLTYLELARYIAHLEINGEDVYRYKSAQWSKISHLVTVFLLVLIAVAFISFENRNRHTGFWIFIGTTCGIGLYFMTQLITSIGTIGRWHPATYSLIPIVLILFGAYAFVANRERR
;
A
#
# COMPACT_ATOMS: atom_id res chain seq x y z
N ILE A 1 -12.93 37.79 15.70
CA ILE A 1 -13.27 36.67 16.60
C ILE A 1 -12.68 36.92 18.01
N ARG A 2 -11.44 37.39 18.15
CA ARG A 2 -10.86 37.80 19.45
C ARG A 2 -11.62 38.99 20.08
N SER A 3 -12.16 39.91 19.26
CA SER A 3 -12.99 41.01 19.71
C SER A 3 -14.37 40.59 20.25
N ALA A 4 -14.77 39.34 20.04
CA ALA A 4 -16.03 38.78 20.54
C ALA A 4 -15.85 37.97 21.85
N GLY A 5 -14.69 38.09 22.56
CA GLY A 5 -14.48 37.50 23.88
C GLY A 5 -14.19 36.00 23.89
N MET A 6 -13.95 35.36 22.74
CA MET A 6 -13.62 33.93 22.68
C MET A 6 -12.21 33.67 23.20
N SER A 7 -12.08 32.66 24.10
CA SER A 7 -10.79 32.22 24.61
C SER A 7 -9.98 31.50 23.51
N LEU A 8 -8.66 31.63 23.56
CA LEU A 8 -7.75 30.97 22.60
C LEU A 8 -7.94 29.46 22.61
N LYS A 9 -8.27 28.89 23.77
CA LYS A 9 -8.55 27.45 23.93
C LYS A 9 -9.82 27.02 23.15
N SER A 10 -10.91 27.82 23.24
CA SER A 10 -12.14 27.52 22.49
C SER A 10 -11.94 27.62 20.99
N LEU A 11 -11.13 28.57 20.53
CA LEU A 11 -10.77 28.71 19.12
C LEU A 11 -10.01 27.45 18.64
N ILE A 12 -8.94 27.08 19.33
CA ILE A 12 -8.14 25.88 18.98
C ILE A 12 -9.03 24.63 18.97
N LEU A 13 -9.95 24.48 19.91
CA LEU A 13 -10.84 23.33 19.97
C LEU A 13 -11.76 23.25 18.74
N ILE A 14 -12.41 24.36 18.36
CA ILE A 14 -13.26 24.41 17.17
C ILE A 14 -12.44 24.07 15.91
N LEU A 15 -11.24 24.63 15.80
CA LEU A 15 -10.34 24.39 14.68
C LEU A 15 -9.87 22.95 14.61
N SER A 16 -9.61 22.32 15.77
CA SER A 16 -9.24 20.91 15.85
C SER A 16 -10.36 19.99 15.36
N VAL A 17 -11.62 20.34 15.66
CA VAL A 17 -12.78 19.58 15.15
C VAL A 17 -12.86 19.67 13.63
N VAL A 18 -12.71 20.88 13.06
CA VAL A 18 -12.69 21.06 11.60
C VAL A 18 -11.53 20.29 10.97
N ALA A 19 -10.32 20.39 11.54
CA ALA A 19 -9.15 19.66 11.07
C ALA A 19 -9.38 18.15 11.13
N LEU A 20 -10.01 17.64 12.17
CA LEU A 20 -10.34 16.24 12.33
C LEU A 20 -11.33 15.77 11.24
N ILE A 21 -12.36 16.54 10.98
CA ILE A 21 -13.35 16.22 9.93
C ILE A 21 -12.66 16.16 8.56
N VAL A 22 -11.89 17.20 8.20
CA VAL A 22 -11.21 17.27 6.91
C VAL A 22 -10.21 16.11 6.74
N SER A 23 -9.39 15.83 7.75
CA SER A 23 -8.43 14.72 7.69
C SER A 23 -9.10 13.36 7.63
N SER A 24 -10.23 13.18 8.34
CA SER A 24 -11.02 11.94 8.29
C SER A 24 -11.63 11.74 6.90
N VAL A 25 -12.19 12.79 6.30
CA VAL A 25 -12.71 12.71 4.92
C VAL A 25 -11.58 12.38 3.93
N ALA A 26 -10.44 13.06 4.03
CA ALA A 26 -9.29 12.79 3.17
C ALA A 26 -8.79 11.33 3.32
N PHE A 27 -8.75 10.81 4.54
CA PHE A 27 -8.40 9.42 4.81
C PHE A 27 -9.42 8.44 4.22
N LEU A 28 -10.72 8.67 4.40
CA LEU A 28 -11.77 7.83 3.84
C LEU A 28 -11.72 7.80 2.32
N VAL A 29 -11.49 8.95 1.68
CA VAL A 29 -11.30 9.02 0.22
C VAL A 29 -10.09 8.18 -0.19
N GLY A 30 -8.95 8.35 0.48
CA GLY A 30 -7.72 7.60 0.22
C GLY A 30 -7.84 6.09 0.46
N GLU A 31 -8.67 5.67 1.42
CA GLU A 31 -8.83 4.26 1.79
C GLU A 31 -9.96 3.55 1.03
N LEU A 32 -11.04 4.25 0.66
CA LEU A 32 -12.21 3.64 0.03
C LEU A 32 -12.33 3.92 -1.47
N ILE A 33 -11.97 5.13 -1.90
CA ILE A 33 -12.18 5.57 -3.30
C ILE A 33 -10.94 5.30 -4.13
N VAL A 34 -9.76 5.70 -3.67
CA VAL A 34 -8.51 5.56 -4.45
C VAL A 34 -8.23 4.10 -4.84
N PRO A 35 -8.25 3.09 -3.94
CA PRO A 35 -7.99 1.72 -4.33
C PRO A 35 -9.01 1.17 -5.34
N LYS A 36 -10.27 1.59 -5.25
CA LYS A 36 -11.30 1.19 -6.23
C LYS A 36 -11.07 1.82 -7.58
N ALA A 37 -10.75 3.11 -7.62
CA ALA A 37 -10.45 3.83 -8.85
C ALA A 37 -9.21 3.24 -9.56
N GLU A 38 -8.16 2.93 -8.82
CA GLU A 38 -6.94 2.28 -9.34
C GLU A 38 -7.22 0.91 -9.94
N ARG A 39 -8.06 0.10 -9.29
CA ARG A 39 -8.50 -1.19 -9.83
C ARG A 39 -9.24 -1.03 -11.16
N VAL A 40 -10.10 -0.01 -11.27
CA VAL A 40 -10.81 0.30 -12.52
C VAL A 40 -9.83 0.77 -13.60
N LEU A 41 -8.88 1.66 -13.27
CA LEU A 41 -7.87 2.15 -14.21
C LEU A 41 -6.99 1.01 -14.73
N GLN A 42 -6.56 0.10 -13.87
CA GLN A 42 -5.81 -1.09 -14.29
C GLN A 42 -6.62 -1.95 -15.28
N THR A 43 -7.93 -2.09 -15.07
CA THR A 43 -8.78 -2.84 -16.01
C THR A 43 -8.96 -2.13 -17.34
N ILE A 44 -8.96 -0.80 -17.39
CA ILE A 44 -9.08 -0.01 -18.62
C ILE A 44 -7.76 -0.02 -19.41
N ASN A 45 -6.62 0.17 -18.72
CA ASN A 45 -5.31 0.18 -19.37
C ASN A 45 -4.94 -1.17 -20.03
N VAL A 46 -5.48 -2.26 -19.53
CA VAL A 46 -5.32 -3.60 -20.14
C VAL A 46 -6.28 -3.83 -21.30
N GLY A 47 -7.38 -3.08 -21.38
CA GLY A 47 -8.44 -3.27 -22.39
C GLY A 47 -8.17 -2.64 -23.77
N SER A 48 -7.07 -1.91 -23.97
CA SER A 48 -6.76 -1.28 -25.27
C SER A 48 -6.08 -2.20 -26.30
N GLY A 49 -5.92 -3.47 -26.01
CA GLY A 49 -5.30 -4.45 -26.91
C GLY A 49 -5.81 -5.86 -26.72
N SER A 50 -6.91 -6.22 -27.41
CA SER A 50 -7.49 -7.56 -27.57
C SER A 50 -8.43 -8.09 -26.47
N GLU A 51 -9.45 -8.80 -26.92
CA GLU A 51 -10.70 -9.21 -26.29
C GLU A 51 -10.66 -10.10 -25.02
N GLN A 52 -9.57 -10.19 -24.31
CA GLN A 52 -9.47 -10.92 -23.05
C GLN A 52 -9.04 -10.00 -21.90
N HIS A 53 -9.91 -9.82 -20.93
CA HIS A 53 -9.73 -9.02 -19.73
C HIS A 53 -8.64 -9.61 -18.81
N VAL A 54 -7.37 -9.37 -19.15
CA VAL A 54 -6.21 -9.83 -18.39
C VAL A 54 -5.86 -8.77 -17.34
N ILE A 55 -5.99 -9.09 -16.06
CA ILE A 55 -5.70 -8.17 -14.95
C ILE A 55 -4.20 -7.94 -14.79
N ALA A 56 -3.36 -8.86 -15.25
CA ALA A 56 -1.93 -8.78 -15.07
C ALA A 56 -1.16 -9.32 -16.28
N GLN A 57 -0.61 -8.40 -17.08
CA GLN A 57 0.34 -8.70 -18.14
C GLN A 57 1.55 -7.77 -18.06
N THR A 58 2.10 -7.57 -16.85
CA THR A 58 3.18 -6.59 -16.64
C THR A 58 4.57 -7.19 -16.88
N PHE A 59 4.74 -8.52 -16.86
CA PHE A 59 6.03 -9.16 -17.09
C PHE A 59 5.92 -10.32 -18.08
N ARG A 60 6.86 -10.42 -19.01
CA ARG A 60 7.00 -11.55 -19.93
C ARG A 60 7.20 -12.90 -19.22
N SER A 61 7.60 -12.88 -17.95
CA SER A 61 7.89 -14.06 -17.11
C SER A 61 6.70 -14.52 -16.24
N GLY A 62 5.55 -13.84 -16.26
CA GLY A 62 4.42 -14.15 -15.36
C GLY A 62 4.64 -13.63 -13.92
N HIS A 63 3.69 -13.94 -13.03
CA HIS A 63 3.74 -13.57 -11.61
C HIS A 63 4.29 -14.71 -10.78
N TRP A 64 5.37 -14.43 -10.05
CA TRP A 64 6.01 -15.37 -9.15
C TRP A 64 5.51 -15.18 -7.72
N ILE A 65 5.03 -16.23 -7.10
CA ILE A 65 4.44 -16.23 -5.78
C ILE A 65 5.04 -17.38 -4.99
N LYS A 66 5.45 -17.13 -3.75
CA LYS A 66 5.89 -18.17 -2.83
C LYS A 66 4.73 -18.56 -1.90
N ASP A 67 4.52 -19.85 -1.74
CA ASP A 67 3.54 -20.45 -0.84
C ASP A 67 4.20 -21.61 -0.09
N GLN A 68 4.73 -21.33 1.10
CA GLN A 68 5.52 -22.27 1.91
C GLN A 68 6.72 -22.82 1.13
N ASP A 69 6.74 -24.13 0.83
CA ASP A 69 7.82 -24.81 0.09
C ASP A 69 7.58 -24.83 -1.41
N ARG A 70 6.59 -24.06 -1.88
CA ARG A 70 6.21 -23.96 -3.29
C ARG A 70 6.52 -22.61 -3.86
N ILE A 71 7.05 -22.61 -5.08
CA ILE A 71 7.18 -21.41 -5.90
C ILE A 71 6.22 -21.54 -7.07
N ILE A 72 5.26 -20.65 -7.14
CA ILE A 72 4.16 -20.67 -8.12
C ILE A 72 4.38 -19.54 -9.12
N ASN A 73 4.35 -19.84 -10.41
CA ASN A 73 4.32 -18.87 -11.48
C ASN A 73 2.99 -18.95 -12.19
N VAL A 74 2.35 -17.79 -12.38
CA VAL A 74 1.09 -17.67 -13.13
C VAL A 74 1.28 -16.68 -14.26
N THR A 75 1.06 -17.10 -15.50
CA THR A 75 1.25 -16.27 -16.67
C THR A 75 0.12 -15.25 -16.83
N ARG A 76 -1.13 -15.64 -16.58
CA ARG A 76 -2.30 -14.77 -16.66
C ARG A 76 -3.30 -15.06 -15.55
N LEU A 77 -3.92 -14.00 -15.06
CA LEU A 77 -5.06 -14.06 -14.17
C LEU A 77 -6.22 -13.26 -14.77
N THR A 78 -7.39 -13.84 -14.78
CA THR A 78 -8.64 -13.22 -15.24
C THR A 78 -9.43 -12.66 -14.04
N LYS A 79 -10.37 -11.75 -14.28
CA LYS A 79 -11.24 -11.15 -13.24
C LYS A 79 -12.04 -12.19 -12.42
N ASN A 80 -12.34 -13.34 -13.02
CA ASN A 80 -13.09 -14.43 -12.37
C ASN A 80 -12.18 -15.38 -11.58
N PHE A 81 -10.94 -14.97 -11.25
CA PHE A 81 -9.94 -15.82 -10.61
C PHE A 81 -9.59 -17.09 -11.40
N GLU A 82 -9.75 -17.04 -12.70
CA GLU A 82 -9.25 -18.06 -13.60
C GLU A 82 -7.78 -17.79 -13.91
N LEU A 83 -6.97 -18.79 -13.70
CA LEU A 83 -5.53 -18.78 -13.94
C LEU A 83 -5.25 -19.47 -15.29
N SER A 84 -4.23 -18.97 -16.00
CA SER A 84 -3.74 -19.62 -17.21
C SER A 84 -2.20 -19.66 -17.22
N GLY A 85 -1.64 -20.78 -17.70
CA GLY A 85 -0.21 -20.97 -17.77
C GLY A 85 0.41 -21.03 -16.37
N ILE A 86 0.01 -22.02 -15.58
CA ILE A 86 0.44 -22.22 -14.21
C ILE A 86 1.65 -23.14 -14.17
N LEU A 87 2.69 -22.75 -13.45
CA LEU A 87 3.88 -23.55 -13.20
C LEU A 87 4.18 -23.52 -11.71
N ILE A 88 4.24 -24.69 -11.07
CA ILE A 88 4.47 -24.83 -9.64
C ILE A 88 5.73 -25.66 -9.45
N PHE A 89 6.64 -25.16 -8.66
CA PHE A 89 7.85 -25.82 -8.22
C PHE A 89 7.72 -26.17 -6.75
N GLU A 90 7.77 -27.45 -6.41
CA GLU A 90 7.80 -27.93 -5.02
C GLU A 90 9.25 -28.24 -4.64
N LEU A 91 9.68 -27.64 -3.54
CA LEU A 91 11.01 -27.80 -2.98
C LEU A 91 11.00 -28.87 -1.87
N ASP A 92 12.07 -29.60 -1.71
CA ASP A 92 12.26 -30.49 -0.57
C ASP A 92 12.56 -29.68 0.70
N ASP A 93 11.97 -30.09 1.83
CA ASP A 93 12.11 -29.40 3.11
C ASP A 93 13.54 -29.43 3.67
N ASN A 94 14.35 -30.46 3.32
CA ASN A 94 15.64 -30.65 3.95
C ASN A 94 16.78 -29.90 3.26
N ASP A 95 16.84 -29.96 1.92
CA ASP A 95 17.95 -29.39 1.14
C ASP A 95 17.51 -28.27 0.20
N ARG A 96 16.20 -27.96 0.16
CA ARG A 96 15.58 -27.01 -0.78
C ARG A 96 15.86 -27.33 -2.24
N SER A 97 16.15 -28.58 -2.55
CA SER A 97 16.25 -29.04 -3.93
C SER A 97 14.86 -29.12 -4.57
N LEU A 98 14.82 -29.03 -5.88
CA LEU A 98 13.57 -29.16 -6.63
C LEU A 98 13.14 -30.64 -6.65
N SER A 99 12.04 -30.96 -5.95
CA SER A 99 11.48 -32.29 -5.84
C SER A 99 10.43 -32.60 -6.91
N ARG A 100 9.61 -31.59 -7.24
CA ARG A 100 8.50 -31.77 -8.19
C ARG A 100 8.22 -30.49 -8.96
N MET A 101 7.85 -30.63 -10.22
CA MET A 101 7.35 -29.54 -11.08
C MET A 101 5.96 -29.91 -11.60
N ILE A 102 5.00 -29.02 -11.38
CA ILE A 102 3.62 -29.16 -11.84
C ILE A 102 3.34 -28.06 -12.86
N LYS A 103 2.92 -28.44 -14.06
CA LYS A 103 2.49 -27.53 -15.11
C LYS A 103 1.02 -27.75 -15.37
N ALA A 104 0.20 -26.68 -15.32
CA ALA A 104 -1.22 -26.74 -15.65
C ALA A 104 -1.57 -25.68 -16.68
N SER A 105 -2.46 -26.03 -17.60
CA SER A 105 -2.93 -25.09 -18.64
C SER A 105 -3.85 -24.04 -18.07
N THR A 106 -4.80 -24.44 -17.21
CA THR A 106 -5.75 -23.55 -16.55
C THR A 106 -5.99 -23.96 -15.10
N GLY A 107 -6.51 -23.04 -14.31
CA GLY A 107 -6.91 -23.28 -12.93
C GLY A 107 -7.94 -22.30 -12.45
N ILE A 108 -8.76 -22.71 -11.49
CA ILE A 108 -9.75 -21.87 -10.82
C ILE A 108 -9.40 -21.84 -9.33
N ILE A 109 -9.46 -20.64 -8.74
CA ILE A 109 -9.22 -20.45 -7.32
C ILE A 109 -10.56 -20.41 -6.59
N ASP A 110 -10.74 -21.35 -5.67
CA ASP A 110 -11.86 -21.39 -4.75
C ASP A 110 -11.36 -21.37 -3.31
N GLU A 111 -11.56 -20.24 -2.63
CA GLU A 111 -11.02 -19.97 -1.29
C GLU A 111 -9.52 -20.34 -1.14
N ASN A 112 -9.22 -21.44 -0.45
CA ASN A 112 -7.87 -21.95 -0.21
C ASN A 112 -7.52 -23.18 -1.06
N LYS A 113 -8.27 -23.41 -2.14
CA LYS A 113 -8.08 -24.55 -3.05
C LYS A 113 -7.97 -24.05 -4.47
N TRP A 114 -6.95 -24.52 -5.16
CA TRP A 114 -6.80 -24.31 -6.59
C TRP A 114 -7.18 -25.58 -7.32
N GLN A 115 -8.17 -25.50 -8.19
CA GLN A 115 -8.53 -26.59 -9.09
C GLN A 115 -7.81 -26.39 -10.40
N LEU A 116 -6.79 -27.20 -10.63
CA LEU A 116 -5.96 -27.16 -11.82
C LEU A 116 -6.51 -28.14 -12.86
N SER A 117 -6.46 -27.77 -14.13
CA SER A 117 -6.90 -28.60 -15.27
C SER A 117 -5.78 -28.76 -16.28
N ASP A 118 -5.75 -29.91 -16.95
CA ASP A 118 -4.71 -30.31 -17.90
C ASP A 118 -3.32 -30.25 -17.25
N VAL A 119 -3.12 -31.14 -16.26
CA VAL A 119 -1.97 -31.09 -15.36
C VAL A 119 -0.90 -32.10 -15.79
N HIS A 120 0.29 -31.60 -15.99
CA HIS A 120 1.50 -32.39 -16.20
C HIS A 120 2.40 -32.29 -14.99
N VAL A 121 2.62 -33.41 -14.32
CA VAL A 121 3.51 -33.52 -13.15
C VAL A 121 4.82 -34.15 -13.57
N THR A 122 5.93 -33.56 -13.15
CA THR A 122 7.28 -34.13 -13.30
C THR A 122 7.90 -34.28 -11.93
N ASP A 123 8.02 -35.50 -11.46
CA ASP A 123 8.74 -35.84 -10.23
C ASP A 123 10.23 -35.95 -10.55
N ILE A 124 11.06 -35.31 -9.74
CA ILE A 124 12.52 -35.20 -9.95
C ILE A 124 13.20 -36.04 -8.87
N TYR A 125 13.79 -37.16 -9.26
CA TYR A 125 14.63 -38.00 -8.41
C TYR A 125 16.08 -37.77 -8.77
N SER A 126 16.99 -38.16 -7.91
CA SER A 126 18.44 -37.98 -8.11
C SER A 126 18.98 -38.69 -9.38
N ASP A 127 18.30 -39.75 -9.83
CA ASP A 127 18.74 -40.64 -10.94
C ASP A 127 17.81 -40.58 -12.17
N ARG A 128 16.57 -40.05 -12.01
CA ARG A 128 15.55 -40.11 -13.08
C ARG A 128 14.50 -39.05 -12.93
N LEU A 129 13.84 -38.74 -14.05
CA LEU A 129 12.64 -37.89 -14.12
C LEU A 129 11.45 -38.78 -14.48
N VAL A 130 10.39 -38.69 -13.68
CA VAL A 130 9.12 -39.37 -13.93
C VAL A 130 8.06 -38.36 -14.31
N ARG A 131 7.45 -38.51 -15.49
CA ARG A 131 6.39 -37.66 -15.97
C ARG A 131 5.05 -38.39 -15.90
N SER A 132 4.04 -37.72 -15.37
CA SER A 132 2.65 -38.17 -15.36
C SER A 132 1.73 -37.04 -15.82
N SER A 133 0.56 -37.39 -16.35
CA SER A 133 -0.46 -36.42 -16.74
C SER A 133 -1.78 -36.80 -16.10
N THR A 134 -2.45 -35.80 -15.57
CA THR A 134 -3.75 -35.97 -14.89
C THR A 134 -4.73 -34.90 -15.40
N PRO A 135 -6.00 -35.25 -15.69
CA PRO A 135 -6.97 -34.29 -16.20
C PRO A 135 -7.23 -33.14 -15.24
N SER A 136 -7.18 -33.41 -13.93
CA SER A 136 -7.37 -32.38 -12.88
C SER A 136 -6.56 -32.71 -11.63
N LEU A 137 -6.16 -31.65 -10.93
CA LEU A 137 -5.46 -31.72 -9.63
C LEU A 137 -5.98 -30.63 -8.70
N THR A 138 -6.34 -30.98 -7.48
CA THR A 138 -6.69 -30.00 -6.46
C THR A 138 -5.47 -29.73 -5.58
N LEU A 139 -5.06 -28.46 -5.52
CA LEU A 139 -3.95 -27.98 -4.70
C LEU A 139 -4.49 -27.19 -3.52
N ASN A 140 -4.13 -27.57 -2.30
CA ASN A 140 -4.36 -26.73 -1.12
C ASN A 140 -3.25 -25.69 -1.02
N THR A 141 -3.62 -24.43 -0.84
CA THR A 141 -2.71 -23.27 -0.82
C THR A 141 -3.20 -22.22 0.18
N LEU A 142 -2.27 -21.46 0.74
CA LEU A 142 -2.61 -20.28 1.56
C LEU A 142 -3.00 -19.06 0.71
N ILE A 143 -2.79 -19.14 -0.61
CA ILE A 143 -3.06 -18.05 -1.55
C ILE A 143 -4.53 -18.07 -1.94
N ASN A 144 -5.33 -17.31 -1.22
CA ASN A 144 -6.73 -17.09 -1.53
C ASN A 144 -6.92 -15.93 -2.54
N PRO A 145 -8.11 -15.74 -3.11
CA PRO A 145 -8.38 -14.66 -4.06
C PRO A 145 -8.03 -13.26 -3.56
N LYS A 146 -8.15 -13.02 -2.24
CA LYS A 146 -7.85 -11.72 -1.63
C LYS A 146 -6.35 -11.43 -1.59
N ILE A 147 -5.55 -12.44 -1.24
CA ILE A 147 -4.08 -12.35 -1.24
C ILE A 147 -3.58 -12.14 -2.67
N LEU A 148 -4.09 -12.93 -3.62
CA LEU A 148 -3.71 -12.81 -5.01
C LEU A 148 -4.02 -11.43 -5.59
N ASN A 149 -5.17 -10.86 -5.26
CA ASN A 149 -5.54 -9.51 -5.66
C ASN A 149 -4.59 -8.45 -5.06
N SER A 150 -4.12 -8.67 -3.83
CA SER A 150 -3.13 -7.81 -3.18
C SER A 150 -1.76 -7.85 -3.86
N LEU A 151 -1.35 -9.03 -4.33
CA LEU A 151 -0.11 -9.22 -5.10
C LEU A 151 -0.10 -8.41 -6.42
N LEU A 152 -1.26 -8.31 -7.06
CA LEU A 152 -1.40 -7.66 -8.35
C LEU A 152 -1.41 -6.13 -8.26
N LEU A 153 -1.87 -5.58 -7.13
CA LEU A 153 -2.10 -4.14 -6.98
C LEU A 153 -0.86 -3.35 -6.60
N GLY A 154 0.18 -3.94 -6.10
CA GLY A 154 1.32 -3.23 -5.51
C GLY A 154 0.96 -2.53 -4.18
N GLU A 155 1.96 -2.27 -3.35
CA GLU A 155 1.79 -1.82 -1.97
C GLU A 155 1.07 -0.47 -1.81
N ALA A 156 1.23 0.45 -2.77
CA ALA A 156 0.65 1.79 -2.71
C ALA A 156 -0.87 1.82 -2.87
N HIS A 157 -1.43 0.84 -3.57
CA HIS A 157 -2.84 0.78 -3.95
C HIS A 157 -3.68 -0.13 -3.03
N LEU A 158 -3.05 -0.79 -2.07
CA LEU A 158 -3.73 -1.63 -1.09
C LEU A 158 -4.34 -0.78 0.04
N THR A 159 -5.51 -1.16 0.52
CA THR A 159 -6.10 -0.59 1.74
C THR A 159 -5.28 -1.01 2.98
N TYR A 160 -5.45 -0.29 4.10
CA TYR A 160 -4.78 -0.64 5.36
C TYR A 160 -5.04 -2.09 5.79
N LEU A 161 -6.28 -2.56 5.65
CA LEU A 161 -6.66 -3.93 6.01
C LEU A 161 -6.10 -4.98 5.04
N GLU A 162 -6.04 -4.66 3.75
CA GLU A 162 -5.40 -5.54 2.76
C GLU A 162 -3.91 -5.66 3.02
N LEU A 163 -3.23 -4.54 3.33
CA LEU A 163 -1.83 -4.54 3.75
C LEU A 163 -1.60 -5.40 4.98
N ALA A 164 -2.44 -5.28 6.01
CA ALA A 164 -2.30 -6.08 7.24
C ALA A 164 -2.42 -7.58 6.97
N ARG A 165 -3.38 -8.00 6.14
CA ARG A 165 -3.55 -9.41 5.77
C ARG A 165 -2.38 -9.92 4.92
N TYR A 166 -1.90 -9.08 4.00
CA TYR A 166 -0.81 -9.45 3.13
C TYR A 166 0.52 -9.55 3.89
N ILE A 167 0.78 -8.63 4.82
CA ILE A 167 1.94 -8.69 5.72
C ILE A 167 1.93 -10.00 6.52
N ALA A 168 0.79 -10.38 7.09
CA ALA A 168 0.67 -11.64 7.84
C ALA A 168 0.98 -12.87 6.97
N HIS A 169 0.53 -12.86 5.72
CA HIS A 169 0.87 -13.92 4.76
C HIS A 169 2.38 -13.99 4.46
N LEU A 170 3.00 -12.84 4.21
CA LEU A 170 4.44 -12.78 3.93
C LEU A 170 5.29 -13.21 5.14
N GLU A 171 4.88 -12.84 6.36
CA GLU A 171 5.57 -13.24 7.60
C GLU A 171 5.57 -14.76 7.79
N ILE A 172 4.44 -15.43 7.51
CA ILE A 172 4.34 -16.91 7.57
C ILE A 172 5.29 -17.56 6.56
N ASN A 173 5.48 -16.94 5.39
CA ASN A 173 6.36 -17.46 4.34
C ASN A 173 7.84 -17.04 4.50
N GLY A 174 8.17 -16.27 5.55
CA GLY A 174 9.53 -15.77 5.77
C GLY A 174 10.00 -14.77 4.71
N GLU A 175 9.09 -14.07 4.05
CA GLU A 175 9.36 -13.08 3.01
C GLU A 175 9.61 -11.68 3.58
N ASP A 176 10.25 -10.81 2.80
CA ASP A 176 10.53 -9.43 3.22
C ASP A 176 9.24 -8.59 3.27
N VAL A 177 8.80 -8.28 4.48
CA VAL A 177 7.59 -7.47 4.76
C VAL A 177 7.86 -5.97 4.83
N TYR A 178 9.13 -5.54 4.70
CA TYR A 178 9.53 -4.17 4.98
C TYR A 178 8.76 -3.13 4.17
N ARG A 179 8.63 -3.33 2.85
CA ARG A 179 7.94 -2.41 1.93
C ARG A 179 6.47 -2.24 2.31
N TYR A 180 5.79 -3.33 2.64
CA TYR A 180 4.37 -3.33 3.01
C TYR A 180 4.12 -2.71 4.38
N LYS A 181 4.98 -2.98 5.36
CA LYS A 181 4.96 -2.29 6.66
C LYS A 181 5.22 -0.80 6.50
N SER A 182 6.14 -0.43 5.62
CA SER A 182 6.40 0.97 5.26
C SER A 182 5.15 1.66 4.70
N ALA A 183 4.48 1.04 3.73
CA ALA A 183 3.24 1.56 3.16
C ALA A 183 2.11 1.69 4.20
N GLN A 184 2.00 0.71 5.12
CA GLN A 184 1.01 0.74 6.20
C GLN A 184 1.24 1.90 7.17
N TRP A 185 2.47 2.13 7.61
CA TRP A 185 2.84 3.26 8.47
C TRP A 185 2.67 4.60 7.77
N SER A 186 2.98 4.67 6.47
CA SER A 186 2.77 5.86 5.66
C SER A 186 1.30 6.30 5.63
N LYS A 187 0.34 5.38 5.57
CA LYS A 187 -1.10 5.70 5.62
C LYS A 187 -1.50 6.37 6.94
N ILE A 188 -1.02 5.84 8.07
CA ILE A 188 -1.28 6.43 9.40
C ILE A 188 -0.63 7.80 9.51
N SER A 189 0.64 7.92 9.13
CA SER A 189 1.39 9.18 9.18
C SER A 189 0.75 10.25 8.30
N HIS A 190 0.23 9.89 7.13
CA HIS A 190 -0.47 10.80 6.23
C HIS A 190 -1.73 11.41 6.89
N LEU A 191 -2.54 10.59 7.56
CA LEU A 191 -3.71 11.07 8.31
C LEU A 191 -3.33 12.13 9.34
N VAL A 192 -2.30 11.86 10.14
CA VAL A 192 -1.82 12.78 11.18
C VAL A 192 -1.22 14.05 10.55
N THR A 193 -0.47 13.91 9.47
CA THR A 193 0.14 15.04 8.75
C THR A 193 -0.92 15.98 8.20
N VAL A 194 -1.97 15.46 7.55
CA VAL A 194 -3.07 16.27 7.02
C VAL A 194 -3.78 16.99 8.16
N PHE A 195 -4.05 16.31 9.27
CA PHE A 195 -4.67 16.94 10.46
C PHE A 195 -3.83 18.10 10.96
N LEU A 196 -2.52 17.94 11.14
CA LEU A 196 -1.62 18.98 11.62
C LEU A 196 -1.51 20.15 10.64
N LEU A 197 -1.42 19.88 9.33
CA LEU A 197 -1.35 20.93 8.31
C LEU A 197 -2.61 21.80 8.29
N VAL A 198 -3.80 21.20 8.39
CA VAL A 198 -5.07 21.95 8.47
C VAL A 198 -5.08 22.79 9.74
N LEU A 199 -4.65 22.24 10.88
CA LEU A 199 -4.59 22.93 12.16
C LEU A 199 -3.65 24.16 12.09
N ILE A 200 -2.49 24.00 11.49
CA ILE A 200 -1.53 25.10 11.26
C ILE A 200 -2.11 26.14 10.31
N ALA A 201 -2.69 25.74 9.18
CA ALA A 201 -3.25 26.65 8.20
C ALA A 201 -4.31 27.55 8.84
N VAL A 202 -5.18 26.99 9.66
CA VAL A 202 -6.22 27.77 10.36
C VAL A 202 -5.63 28.63 11.47
N ALA A 203 -4.61 28.17 12.19
CA ALA A 203 -3.90 29.00 13.15
C ALA A 203 -3.29 30.24 12.48
N PHE A 204 -2.69 30.10 11.30
CA PHE A 204 -2.15 31.24 10.54
C PHE A 204 -3.23 32.28 10.21
N ILE A 205 -4.40 31.84 9.74
CA ILE A 205 -5.53 32.75 9.40
C ILE A 205 -6.05 33.49 10.65
N SER A 206 -6.10 32.82 11.80
CA SER A 206 -6.64 33.34 13.04
C SER A 206 -5.76 34.41 13.70
N PHE A 207 -4.47 34.45 13.39
CA PHE A 207 -3.49 35.38 13.97
C PHE A 207 -3.23 36.60 13.09
N GLU A 208 -3.89 36.74 11.94
CA GLU A 208 -3.64 37.85 11.02
C GLU A 208 -4.29 39.14 11.51
N ASN A 209 -3.48 40.16 11.68
CA ASN A 209 -3.99 41.53 11.88
C ASN A 209 -4.50 42.07 10.54
N ARG A 210 -5.71 42.60 10.56
CA ARG A 210 -6.60 43.04 9.48
C ARG A 210 -6.03 44.01 8.42
N ASN A 211 -4.74 44.38 8.46
CA ASN A 211 -4.20 45.50 7.67
C ASN A 211 -2.95 45.15 6.82
N ARG A 212 -2.56 43.90 6.58
CA ARG A 212 -1.39 43.59 5.74
C ARG A 212 -1.65 42.45 4.76
N HIS A 213 -1.52 42.80 3.47
CA HIS A 213 -1.32 41.92 2.30
C HIS A 213 -1.66 40.42 2.48
N THR A 214 -2.93 40.11 2.57
CA THR A 214 -3.46 38.72 2.68
C THR A 214 -2.87 37.81 1.63
N GLY A 215 -2.64 38.30 0.39
CA GLY A 215 -2.01 37.51 -0.68
C GLY A 215 -0.60 37.05 -0.37
N PHE A 216 0.20 37.86 0.32
CA PHE A 216 1.57 37.47 0.71
C PHE A 216 1.57 36.34 1.75
N TRP A 217 0.66 36.34 2.71
CA TRP A 217 0.53 35.28 3.70
C TRP A 217 0.00 33.97 3.11
N ILE A 218 -0.93 34.04 2.17
CA ILE A 218 -1.39 32.88 1.42
C ILE A 218 -0.23 32.29 0.63
N PHE A 219 0.57 33.11 -0.05
CA PHE A 219 1.75 32.66 -0.79
C PHE A 219 2.77 31.96 0.13
N ILE A 220 3.11 32.55 1.28
CA ILE A 220 4.01 31.94 2.26
C ILE A 220 3.45 30.60 2.76
N GLY A 221 2.17 30.57 3.15
CA GLY A 221 1.52 29.35 3.64
C GLY A 221 1.55 28.21 2.61
N THR A 222 1.22 28.54 1.36
CA THR A 222 1.25 27.56 0.24
C THR A 222 2.67 27.05 -0.02
N THR A 223 3.65 27.97 -0.07
CA THR A 223 5.06 27.60 -0.29
C THR A 223 5.59 26.74 0.85
N CYS A 224 5.24 27.07 2.08
CA CYS A 224 5.61 26.27 3.25
C CYS A 224 4.96 24.88 3.21
N GLY A 225 3.68 24.79 2.85
CA GLY A 225 2.97 23.51 2.69
C GLY A 225 3.60 22.61 1.61
N ILE A 226 3.94 23.18 0.46
CA ILE A 226 4.64 22.44 -0.61
C ILE A 226 6.02 22.00 -0.14
N GLY A 227 6.77 22.88 0.55
CA GLY A 227 8.08 22.54 1.12
C GLY A 227 8.02 21.39 2.12
N LEU A 228 7.04 21.41 3.02
CA LEU A 228 6.79 20.31 3.98
C LEU A 228 6.42 19.01 3.28
N TYR A 229 5.62 19.07 2.21
CA TYR A 229 5.29 17.90 1.42
C TYR A 229 6.54 17.26 0.80
N PHE A 230 7.38 18.05 0.12
CA PHE A 230 8.64 17.54 -0.44
C PHE A 230 9.58 16.99 0.63
N MET A 231 9.68 17.67 1.77
CA MET A 231 10.53 17.21 2.88
C MET A 231 10.05 15.87 3.44
N THR A 232 8.72 15.69 3.58
CA THR A 232 8.13 14.41 3.99
C THR A 232 8.47 13.31 2.99
N GLN A 233 8.34 13.60 1.71
CA GLN A 233 8.63 12.64 0.64
C GLN A 233 10.11 12.24 0.60
N LEU A 234 11.02 13.20 0.79
CA LEU A 234 12.45 12.93 0.88
C LEU A 234 12.80 12.06 2.09
N ILE A 235 12.28 12.38 3.28
CA ILE A 235 12.52 11.61 4.51
C ILE A 235 12.01 10.18 4.35
N THR A 236 10.83 10.00 3.79
CA THR A 236 10.25 8.67 3.51
C THR A 236 11.13 7.89 2.52
N SER A 237 11.59 8.52 1.44
CA SER A 237 12.46 7.89 0.44
C SER A 237 13.81 7.47 1.05
N ILE A 238 14.46 8.36 1.80
CA ILE A 238 15.74 8.05 2.47
C ILE A 238 15.54 6.94 3.51
N GLY A 239 14.49 7.00 4.32
CA GLY A 239 14.17 6.00 5.32
C GLY A 239 13.91 4.62 4.71
N THR A 240 13.22 4.59 3.56
CA THR A 240 12.93 3.34 2.84
C THR A 240 14.21 2.73 2.24
N ILE A 241 15.07 3.55 1.62
CA ILE A 241 16.36 3.09 1.06
C ILE A 241 17.30 2.62 2.18
N GLY A 242 17.37 3.38 3.29
CA GLY A 242 18.19 3.06 4.45
C GLY A 242 17.64 1.92 5.31
N ARG A 243 16.50 1.34 4.97
CA ARG A 243 15.80 0.30 5.75
C ARG A 243 15.61 0.67 7.23
N TRP A 244 15.35 1.95 7.51
CA TRP A 244 15.03 2.41 8.85
C TRP A 244 13.70 1.81 9.30
N HIS A 245 13.50 1.71 10.62
CA HIS A 245 12.20 1.22 11.12
C HIS A 245 11.06 2.10 10.55
N PRO A 246 9.99 1.53 9.95
CA PRO A 246 8.94 2.28 9.28
C PRO A 246 8.30 3.38 10.14
N ALA A 247 8.08 3.12 11.42
CA ALA A 247 7.55 4.12 12.34
C ALA A 247 8.47 5.35 12.49
N THR A 248 9.80 5.16 12.46
CA THR A 248 10.76 6.24 12.74
C THR A 248 10.66 7.34 11.69
N TYR A 249 10.86 7.00 10.40
CA TYR A 249 10.83 8.01 9.35
C TYR A 249 9.41 8.53 9.05
N SER A 250 8.38 7.77 9.39
CA SER A 250 6.99 8.23 9.30
C SER A 250 6.64 9.27 10.36
N LEU A 251 7.27 9.22 11.54
CA LEU A 251 7.05 10.17 12.64
C LEU A 251 7.90 11.43 12.53
N ILE A 252 9.06 11.38 11.90
CA ILE A 252 9.96 12.54 11.78
C ILE A 252 9.26 13.78 11.20
N PRO A 253 8.52 13.71 10.08
CA PRO A 253 7.80 14.86 9.55
C PRO A 253 6.79 15.46 10.53
N ILE A 254 6.09 14.61 11.28
CA ILE A 254 5.10 15.00 12.28
C ILE A 254 5.77 15.81 13.38
N VAL A 255 6.91 15.34 13.90
CA VAL A 255 7.69 16.02 14.93
C VAL A 255 8.22 17.36 14.43
N LEU A 256 8.71 17.43 13.19
CA LEU A 256 9.18 18.68 12.58
C LEU A 256 8.06 19.71 12.43
N ILE A 257 6.87 19.28 12.01
CA ILE A 257 5.69 20.15 11.89
C ILE A 257 5.28 20.69 13.26
N LEU A 258 5.22 19.83 14.27
CA LEU A 258 4.88 20.24 15.65
C LEU A 258 5.92 21.20 16.22
N PHE A 259 7.20 20.93 16.02
CA PHE A 259 8.27 21.82 16.49
C PHE A 259 8.23 23.18 15.79
N GLY A 260 8.00 23.21 14.47
CA GLY A 260 7.81 24.45 13.69
C GLY A 260 6.61 25.26 14.18
N ALA A 261 5.49 24.59 14.42
CA ALA A 261 4.28 25.23 14.97
C ALA A 261 4.52 25.80 16.37
N TYR A 262 5.16 25.03 17.24
CA TYR A 262 5.52 25.49 18.59
C TYR A 262 6.47 26.68 18.56
N ALA A 263 7.55 26.61 17.77
CA ALA A 263 8.51 27.70 17.62
C ALA A 263 7.86 28.99 17.10
N PHE A 264 6.91 28.86 16.16
CA PHE A 264 6.15 29.99 15.63
C PHE A 264 5.27 30.65 16.70
N VAL A 265 4.53 29.86 17.49
CA VAL A 265 3.69 30.38 18.58
C VAL A 265 4.54 31.02 19.68
N ALA A 266 5.59 30.34 20.15
CA ALA A 266 6.47 30.83 21.21
C ALA A 266 7.17 32.14 20.82
N ASN A 267 7.59 32.27 19.56
CA ASN A 267 8.23 33.51 19.08
C ASN A 267 7.24 34.70 19.00
N ARG A 268 5.95 34.41 18.86
CA ARG A 268 4.89 35.44 18.85
C ARG A 268 4.42 35.86 20.24
N GLU A 269 4.47 34.97 21.22
CA GLU A 269 4.17 35.31 22.62
C GLU A 269 5.24 36.20 23.25
N ARG A 270 6.47 36.18 22.72
CA ARG A 270 7.59 37.01 23.18
C ARG A 270 7.59 38.44 22.59
N ARG A 271 6.72 38.71 21.62
CA ARG A 271 6.55 40.02 21.00
C ARG A 271 5.20 40.66 21.37
#